data_552c6ca86c954a41bc2d379007673206
#
_entry.id   552c6ca86c954a41bc2d379007673206
#
_cell.length_a   1.000
_cell.length_b   1.000
_cell.length_c   1.000
_cell.angle_alpha   90.00
_cell.angle_beta   90.00
_cell.angle_gamma   90.00
#
_symmetry.space_group_name_H-M   'P 1'
#
loop_
_entity.id
_entity.type
_entity.pdbx_description
1 polymer ?
#
loop_
_entity_poly.entity_id
_entity_poly.type
_entity_poly.pdbx_seq_one_letter_code
_entity_poly.pdbx_strand_id
1 'polypeptide(L)'
;MTTKKYFQIKKKTDKKGEIFIYGDIVSEEWFANEVTAPGFKQQLDELGNVSEIDVHINSSGGNVFEGHAIYNMLKMHKAKINIYIDALAASIASVIAMSGDTIFMHKNSFLMIHNSWIMTVGNAKELRDTADLLDKTDEASNQAYFCLLYTSDAADDLLC
;
A
#
# COMPACT_ATOMS: atom_id res chain seq x y z
N MET A 1 2.57 11.38 28.05
CA MET A 1 2.20 12.02 26.77
C MET A 1 1.87 10.90 25.80
N THR A 2 0.63 10.74 25.40
CA THR A 2 0.24 9.75 24.39
C THR A 2 0.72 10.25 23.03
N THR A 3 1.73 9.60 22.48
CA THR A 3 2.21 9.86 21.12
C THR A 3 1.06 9.57 20.17
N LYS A 4 0.58 10.57 19.43
CA LYS A 4 -0.41 10.35 18.39
C LYS A 4 0.23 9.45 17.31
N LYS A 5 -0.21 8.21 17.20
CA LYS A 5 0.16 7.34 16.09
C LYS A 5 -0.53 7.88 14.83
N TYR A 6 0.23 8.15 13.78
CA TYR A 6 -0.29 8.58 12.47
C TYR A 6 -0.80 7.39 11.64
N PHE A 7 -0.30 6.19 11.93
CA PHE A 7 -0.90 4.96 11.47
C PHE A 7 -1.95 4.51 12.51
N GLN A 8 -3.21 4.46 12.12
CA GLN A 8 -4.31 4.08 13.00
C GLN A 8 -5.30 3.21 12.24
N ILE A 9 -5.70 2.12 12.88
CA ILE A 9 -6.85 1.33 12.46
C ILE A 9 -7.92 1.47 13.55
N LYS A 10 -9.13 1.81 13.15
CA LYS A 10 -10.25 2.02 14.06
C LYS A 10 -11.47 1.26 13.58
N LYS A 11 -12.14 0.59 14.51
CA LYS A 11 -13.48 0.08 14.27
C LYS A 11 -14.46 1.24 14.40
N LYS A 12 -15.03 1.67 13.27
CA LYS A 12 -15.98 2.80 13.23
C LYS A 12 -17.39 2.38 13.64
N THR A 13 -17.76 1.17 13.25
CA THR A 13 -19.01 0.47 13.66
C THR A 13 -18.72 -1.02 13.69
N ASP A 14 -19.71 -1.84 14.11
CA ASP A 14 -19.57 -3.32 14.07
C ASP A 14 -19.40 -3.88 12.64
N LYS A 15 -19.66 -3.07 11.61
CA LYS A 15 -19.57 -3.46 10.19
C LYS A 15 -18.50 -2.72 9.41
N LYS A 16 -17.93 -1.63 9.94
CA LYS A 16 -17.02 -0.74 9.19
C LYS A 16 -15.75 -0.45 9.97
N GLY A 17 -14.60 -0.74 9.31
CA GLY A 17 -13.28 -0.36 9.75
C GLY A 17 -12.78 0.91 9.06
N GLU A 18 -11.81 1.57 9.64
CA GLU A 18 -11.13 2.73 9.09
C GLU A 18 -9.63 2.61 9.35
N ILE A 19 -8.82 2.73 8.31
CA ILE A 19 -7.36 2.60 8.33
C ILE A 19 -6.74 3.91 7.83
N PHE A 20 -5.71 4.40 8.51
CA PHE A 20 -4.95 5.58 8.10
C PHE A 20 -3.50 5.18 7.85
N ILE A 21 -3.03 5.32 6.60
CA ILE A 21 -1.63 5.16 6.19
C ILE A 21 -1.08 6.58 5.96
N TYR A 22 -0.67 7.22 7.07
CA TYR A 22 -0.17 8.58 7.07
C TYR A 22 1.30 8.59 7.50
N GLY A 23 2.21 8.49 6.53
CA GLY A 23 3.64 8.48 6.75
C GLY A 23 4.38 7.47 5.88
N ASP A 24 5.63 7.18 6.23
CA ASP A 24 6.52 6.36 5.43
C ASP A 24 6.29 4.86 5.69
N ILE A 25 6.44 4.06 4.65
CA ILE A 25 6.35 2.60 4.70
C ILE A 25 7.77 2.07 4.88
N VAL A 26 8.01 1.37 6.01
CA VAL A 26 9.34 0.98 6.46
C VAL A 26 9.38 -0.47 6.92
N SER A 27 10.57 -1.06 6.95
CA SER A 27 10.77 -2.43 7.49
C SER A 27 10.87 -2.45 9.03
N GLU A 28 11.27 -1.34 9.65
CA GLU A 28 11.38 -1.19 11.11
C GLU A 28 10.86 0.19 11.52
N GLU A 29 9.99 0.26 12.52
CA GLU A 29 9.43 1.50 13.02
C GLU A 29 10.41 2.19 13.98
N TRP A 30 10.86 3.39 13.63
CA TRP A 30 11.65 4.29 14.49
C TRP A 30 10.83 5.49 14.95
N PHE A 31 9.81 5.85 14.19
CA PHE A 31 8.93 6.99 14.48
C PHE A 31 7.46 6.59 14.44
N ALA A 32 6.63 7.33 15.15
CA ALA A 32 5.21 7.03 15.32
C ALA A 32 4.35 7.13 14.03
N ASN A 33 4.90 7.76 12.98
CA ASN A 33 4.24 7.92 11.68
C ASN A 33 4.70 6.89 10.63
N GLU A 34 5.44 5.88 11.04
CA GLU A 34 5.92 4.81 10.15
C GLU A 34 4.96 3.62 10.17
N VAL A 35 4.92 2.90 9.05
CA VAL A 35 4.03 1.76 8.83
C VAL A 35 4.85 0.57 8.38
N THR A 36 4.75 -0.54 9.11
CA THR A 36 5.33 -1.82 8.72
C THR A 36 4.24 -2.83 8.36
N ALA A 37 4.53 -3.78 7.49
CA ALA A 37 3.57 -4.83 7.14
C ALA A 37 3.16 -5.71 8.33
N PRO A 38 4.06 -6.12 9.26
CA PRO A 38 3.66 -6.82 10.46
C PRO A 38 2.75 -6.00 11.38
N GLY A 39 3.06 -4.71 11.59
CA GLY A 39 2.22 -3.80 12.37
C GLY A 39 0.85 -3.59 11.74
N PHE A 40 0.82 -3.45 10.41
CA PHE A 40 -0.42 -3.36 9.63
C PHE A 40 -1.27 -4.64 9.80
N LYS A 41 -0.64 -5.81 9.65
CA LYS A 41 -1.33 -7.11 9.80
C LYS A 41 -1.98 -7.28 11.17
N GLN A 42 -1.23 -6.99 12.23
CA GLN A 42 -1.75 -7.08 13.60
C GLN A 42 -3.00 -6.21 13.77
N GLN A 43 -2.94 -4.95 13.35
CA GLN A 43 -4.05 -4.02 13.51
C GLN A 43 -5.24 -4.37 12.59
N LEU A 44 -4.98 -4.91 11.38
CA LEU A 44 -6.02 -5.39 10.49
C LEU A 44 -6.80 -6.56 11.13
N ASP A 45 -6.08 -7.48 11.79
CA ASP A 45 -6.70 -8.59 12.52
C ASP A 45 -7.56 -8.11 13.70
N GLU A 46 -7.16 -7.03 14.38
CA GLU A 46 -7.90 -6.42 15.50
C GLU A 46 -9.24 -5.81 15.06
N LEU A 47 -9.42 -5.44 13.79
CA LEU A 47 -10.74 -5.01 13.27
C LEU A 47 -11.79 -6.13 13.33
N GLY A 48 -11.36 -7.39 13.25
CA GLY A 48 -12.23 -8.55 13.23
C GLY A 48 -13.12 -8.59 11.97
N ASN A 49 -14.31 -9.15 12.10
CA ASN A 49 -15.21 -9.32 10.97
C ASN A 49 -15.97 -8.01 10.65
N VAL A 50 -15.40 -7.20 9.78
CA VAL A 50 -16.06 -6.03 9.19
C VAL A 50 -16.44 -6.34 7.73
N SER A 51 -17.46 -5.67 7.20
CA SER A 51 -17.92 -5.83 5.82
C SER A 51 -17.37 -4.75 4.89
N GLU A 52 -16.80 -3.69 5.44
CA GLU A 52 -16.28 -2.55 4.71
C GLU A 52 -15.09 -1.95 5.45
N ILE A 53 -14.05 -1.55 4.71
CA ILE A 53 -12.87 -0.86 5.24
C ILE A 53 -12.61 0.37 4.38
N ASP A 54 -12.59 1.54 5.03
CA ASP A 54 -12.09 2.78 4.42
C ASP A 54 -10.60 2.91 4.73
N VAL A 55 -9.78 3.04 3.69
CA VAL A 55 -8.33 3.22 3.82
C VAL A 55 -7.97 4.61 3.35
N HIS A 56 -7.48 5.43 4.25
CA HIS A 56 -7.04 6.79 4.02
C HIS A 56 -5.53 6.83 3.80
N ILE A 57 -5.07 7.39 2.69
CA ILE A 57 -3.66 7.43 2.31
C ILE A 57 -3.16 8.86 2.21
N ASN A 58 -2.08 9.14 2.94
CA ASN A 58 -1.23 10.30 2.78
C ASN A 58 0.23 9.90 3.05
N SER A 59 0.89 9.37 2.04
CA SER A 59 2.20 8.71 2.15
C SER A 59 3.10 9.01 0.94
N SER A 60 4.37 9.23 1.23
CA SER A 60 5.44 9.35 0.22
C SER A 60 5.89 7.98 -0.34
N GLY A 61 5.41 6.86 0.24
CA GLY A 61 5.84 5.52 -0.07
C GLY A 61 6.92 5.01 0.88
N GLY A 62 7.90 4.29 0.36
CA GLY A 62 9.02 3.74 1.13
C GLY A 62 9.43 2.34 0.70
N ASN A 63 9.51 1.38 1.63
CA ASN A 63 9.95 0.02 1.35
C ASN A 63 8.95 -0.73 0.47
N VAL A 64 9.43 -1.16 -0.71
CA VAL A 64 8.60 -1.80 -1.74
C VAL A 64 8.02 -3.13 -1.25
N PHE A 65 8.78 -3.94 -0.54
CA PHE A 65 8.33 -5.26 -0.07
C PHE A 65 7.26 -5.14 1.02
N GLU A 66 7.42 -4.19 1.93
CA GLU A 66 6.42 -3.88 2.95
C GLU A 66 5.10 -3.40 2.30
N GLY A 67 5.21 -2.51 1.31
CA GLY A 67 4.04 -2.01 0.60
C GLY A 67 3.31 -3.08 -0.21
N HIS A 68 4.02 -3.98 -0.90
CA HIS A 68 3.41 -5.13 -1.57
C HIS A 68 2.71 -6.08 -0.58
N ALA A 69 3.31 -6.30 0.60
CA ALA A 69 2.67 -7.11 1.63
C ALA A 69 1.35 -6.48 2.11
N ILE A 70 1.34 -5.15 2.33
CA ILE A 70 0.13 -4.41 2.70
C ILE A 70 -0.93 -4.47 1.57
N TYR A 71 -0.52 -4.24 0.31
CA TYR A 71 -1.40 -4.39 -0.85
C TYR A 71 -2.09 -5.76 -0.87
N ASN A 72 -1.30 -6.83 -0.74
CA ASN A 72 -1.83 -8.20 -0.77
C ASN A 72 -2.77 -8.49 0.41
N MET A 73 -2.47 -7.98 1.61
CA MET A 73 -3.36 -8.13 2.77
C MET A 73 -4.73 -7.50 2.52
N LEU A 74 -4.77 -6.31 1.92
CA LEU A 74 -6.01 -5.62 1.56
C LEU A 74 -6.76 -6.35 0.44
N LYS A 75 -6.06 -6.77 -0.63
CA LYS A 75 -6.67 -7.52 -1.75
C LYS A 75 -7.28 -8.85 -1.32
N MET A 76 -6.65 -9.54 -0.37
CA MET A 76 -7.14 -10.83 0.16
C MET A 76 -8.21 -10.66 1.23
N HIS A 77 -8.50 -9.45 1.69
CA HIS A 77 -9.48 -9.22 2.73
C HIS A 77 -10.90 -9.37 2.19
N LYS A 78 -11.80 -9.97 3.00
CA LYS A 78 -13.19 -10.25 2.58
C LYS A 78 -14.09 -9.02 2.57
N ALA A 79 -13.72 -7.96 3.28
CA ALA A 79 -14.45 -6.71 3.32
C ALA A 79 -14.26 -5.94 2.01
N LYS A 80 -15.24 -5.14 1.64
CA LYS A 80 -15.09 -4.16 0.58
C LYS A 80 -14.08 -3.09 0.98
N ILE A 81 -13.08 -2.86 0.15
CA ILE A 81 -12.00 -1.89 0.38
C ILE A 81 -12.28 -0.60 -0.39
N ASN A 82 -12.45 0.51 0.32
CA ASN A 82 -12.55 1.84 -0.27
C ASN A 82 -11.27 2.62 0.05
N ILE A 83 -10.56 3.04 -0.97
CA ILE A 83 -9.35 3.86 -0.82
C ILE A 83 -9.70 5.34 -0.95
N TYR A 84 -9.17 6.15 -0.05
CA TYR A 84 -9.25 7.61 -0.08
C TYR A 84 -7.85 8.20 -0.15
N ILE A 85 -7.50 8.83 -1.28
CA ILE A 85 -6.25 9.57 -1.41
C ILE A 85 -6.47 10.98 -0.88
N ASP A 86 -6.13 11.19 0.41
CA ASP A 86 -6.44 12.43 1.10
C ASP A 86 -5.56 13.60 0.66
N ALA A 87 -4.25 13.34 0.41
CA ALA A 87 -3.34 14.33 -0.16
C ALA A 87 -2.36 13.71 -1.15
N LEU A 88 -1.63 12.66 -0.76
CA LEU A 88 -0.58 12.06 -1.56
C LEU A 88 -0.60 10.52 -1.43
N ALA A 89 -0.58 9.84 -2.56
CA ALA A 89 -0.21 8.44 -2.64
C ALA A 89 0.96 8.31 -3.63
N ALA A 90 2.19 8.27 -3.11
CA ALA A 90 3.39 8.26 -3.94
C ALA A 90 4.15 6.93 -3.84
N SER A 91 4.84 6.58 -4.93
CA SER A 91 5.70 5.40 -4.97
C SER A 91 4.92 4.14 -4.57
N ILE A 92 5.42 3.32 -3.66
CA ILE A 92 4.74 2.09 -3.22
C ILE A 92 3.38 2.35 -2.53
N ALA A 93 3.12 3.56 -1.99
CA ALA A 93 1.80 3.91 -1.49
C ALA A 93 0.75 4.02 -2.61
N SER A 94 1.15 4.36 -3.84
CA SER A 94 0.27 4.33 -5.00
C SER A 94 -0.08 2.91 -5.43
N VAL A 95 0.83 1.96 -5.24
CA VAL A 95 0.55 0.52 -5.42
C VAL A 95 -0.48 0.06 -4.38
N ILE A 96 -0.30 0.43 -3.10
CA ILE A 96 -1.29 0.11 -2.05
C ILE A 96 -2.66 0.68 -2.42
N ALA A 97 -2.72 1.88 -2.98
CA ALA A 97 -3.99 2.47 -3.41
C ALA A 97 -4.74 1.62 -4.45
N MET A 98 -4.02 0.85 -5.29
CA MET A 98 -4.61 -0.06 -6.28
C MET A 98 -5.28 -1.30 -5.66
N SER A 99 -5.16 -1.51 -4.35
CA SER A 99 -5.85 -2.62 -3.67
C SER A 99 -7.36 -2.39 -3.50
N GLY A 100 -7.83 -1.17 -3.70
CA GLY A 100 -9.23 -0.79 -3.47
C GLY A 100 -10.21 -1.34 -4.51
N ASP A 101 -11.41 -1.72 -4.05
CA ASP A 101 -12.57 -1.95 -4.92
C ASP A 101 -13.12 -0.61 -5.47
N THR A 102 -12.90 0.46 -4.71
CA THR A 102 -13.24 1.82 -5.12
C THR A 102 -12.14 2.77 -4.65
N ILE A 103 -11.70 3.68 -5.53
CA ILE A 103 -10.67 4.67 -5.22
C ILE A 103 -11.28 6.06 -5.33
N PHE A 104 -11.22 6.82 -4.24
CA PHE A 104 -11.64 8.22 -4.15
C PHE A 104 -10.40 9.11 -4.12
N MET A 105 -10.33 10.04 -5.05
CA MET A 105 -9.24 11.00 -5.16
C MET A 105 -9.80 12.42 -5.21
N HIS A 106 -9.37 13.28 -4.28
CA HIS A 106 -9.74 14.68 -4.30
C HIS A 106 -9.04 15.42 -5.44
N LYS A 107 -9.65 16.51 -5.95
CA LYS A 107 -9.08 17.30 -7.07
C LYS A 107 -7.71 17.90 -6.76
N ASN A 108 -7.37 18.06 -5.49
CA ASN A 108 -6.11 18.60 -5.00
C ASN A 108 -5.18 17.54 -4.41
N SER A 109 -5.50 16.26 -4.56
CA SER A 109 -4.61 15.17 -4.16
C SER A 109 -3.77 14.68 -5.34
N PHE A 110 -2.68 13.99 -5.02
CA PHE A 110 -1.68 13.54 -5.98
C PHE A 110 -1.50 12.03 -5.91
N LEU A 111 -1.42 11.40 -7.09
CA LEU A 111 -0.95 10.05 -7.28
C LEU A 111 0.36 10.12 -8.04
N MET A 112 1.46 9.60 -7.47
CA MET A 112 2.77 9.63 -8.11
C MET A 112 3.33 8.22 -8.27
N ILE A 113 3.63 7.90 -9.52
CA ILE A 113 4.17 6.62 -9.95
C ILE A 113 5.57 6.85 -10.50
N HIS A 114 6.52 6.04 -10.10
CA HIS A 114 7.89 6.02 -10.63
C HIS A 114 8.49 4.63 -10.46
N ASN A 115 9.56 4.36 -11.20
CA ASN A 115 10.31 3.11 -11.05
C ASN A 115 10.98 3.03 -9.68
N SER A 116 11.14 1.81 -9.19
CA SER A 116 11.87 1.53 -7.95
C SER A 116 13.31 2.03 -8.04
N TRP A 117 13.83 2.56 -6.95
CA TRP A 117 15.20 3.03 -6.88
C TRP A 117 15.86 2.68 -5.55
N ILE A 118 17.18 2.56 -5.57
CA ILE A 118 17.99 2.29 -4.38
C ILE A 118 19.33 3.03 -4.47
N MET A 119 19.87 3.40 -3.33
CA MET A 119 21.25 3.86 -3.24
C MET A 119 22.09 2.69 -2.73
N THR A 120 23.05 2.25 -3.53
CA THR A 120 23.91 1.10 -3.21
C THR A 120 25.34 1.28 -3.69
N VAL A 121 26.25 0.54 -3.09
CA VAL A 121 27.66 0.45 -3.48
C VAL A 121 28.04 -1.02 -3.55
N GLY A 122 28.77 -1.42 -4.58
CA GLY A 122 29.19 -2.81 -4.74
C GLY A 122 30.11 -3.01 -5.92
N ASN A 123 30.58 -4.24 -6.13
CA ASN A 123 31.31 -4.63 -7.33
C ASN A 123 30.35 -4.76 -8.54
N ALA A 124 30.94 -4.96 -9.73
CA ALA A 124 30.15 -4.99 -10.97
C ALA A 124 29.07 -6.09 -11.01
N LYS A 125 29.28 -7.22 -10.32
CA LYS A 125 28.26 -8.29 -10.23
C LYS A 125 27.13 -7.86 -9.31
N GLU A 126 27.43 -7.37 -8.11
CA GLU A 126 26.46 -6.92 -7.13
C GLU A 126 25.58 -5.79 -7.66
N LEU A 127 26.15 -4.86 -8.41
CA LEU A 127 25.39 -3.77 -9.03
C LEU A 127 24.42 -4.28 -10.12
N ARG A 128 24.84 -5.28 -10.94
CA ARG A 128 23.93 -5.90 -11.90
C ARG A 128 22.81 -6.67 -11.21
N ASP A 129 23.16 -7.48 -10.19
CA ASP A 129 22.15 -8.24 -9.42
C ASP A 129 21.13 -7.29 -8.78
N THR A 130 21.56 -6.10 -8.33
CA THR A 130 20.67 -5.06 -7.81
C THR A 130 19.79 -4.45 -8.90
N ALA A 131 20.33 -4.18 -10.09
CA ALA A 131 19.54 -3.68 -11.21
C ALA A 131 18.44 -4.69 -11.61
N ASP A 132 18.81 -5.98 -11.73
CA ASP A 132 17.85 -7.06 -12.04
C ASP A 132 16.75 -7.18 -10.95
N LEU A 133 17.07 -6.89 -9.68
CA LEU A 133 16.09 -6.86 -8.61
C LEU A 133 15.13 -5.68 -8.77
N LEU A 134 15.62 -4.49 -9.12
CA LEU A 134 14.78 -3.31 -9.35
C LEU A 134 13.81 -3.55 -10.51
N ASP A 135 14.27 -4.13 -11.62
CA ASP A 135 13.41 -4.49 -12.76
C ASP A 135 12.26 -5.42 -12.32
N LYS A 136 12.57 -6.45 -11.51
CA LYS A 136 11.54 -7.35 -10.97
C LYS A 136 10.56 -6.67 -10.02
N THR A 137 11.03 -5.71 -9.21
CA THR A 137 10.12 -4.95 -8.33
C THR A 137 9.21 -4.03 -9.13
N ASP A 138 9.69 -3.47 -10.23
CA ASP A 138 8.89 -2.65 -11.15
C ASP A 138 7.84 -3.51 -11.87
N GLU A 139 8.21 -4.70 -12.35
CA GLU A 139 7.25 -5.65 -12.94
C GLU A 139 6.13 -6.01 -11.94
N ALA A 140 6.49 -6.33 -10.68
CA ALA A 140 5.52 -6.66 -9.65
C ALA A 140 4.58 -5.47 -9.33
N SER A 141 5.14 -4.24 -9.27
CA SER A 141 4.35 -3.03 -9.03
C SER A 141 3.41 -2.73 -10.21
N ASN A 142 3.87 -2.95 -11.45
CA ASN A 142 3.06 -2.73 -12.64
C ASN A 142 1.84 -3.64 -12.68
N GLN A 143 1.92 -4.88 -12.17
CA GLN A 143 0.76 -5.79 -12.10
C GLN A 143 -0.40 -5.16 -11.30
N ALA A 144 -0.12 -4.46 -10.20
CA ALA A 144 -1.16 -3.81 -9.41
C ALA A 144 -1.93 -2.73 -10.19
N TYR A 145 -1.24 -1.97 -11.05
CA TYR A 145 -1.87 -0.96 -11.89
C TYR A 145 -2.65 -1.58 -13.04
N PHE A 146 -2.11 -2.64 -13.67
CA PHE A 146 -2.80 -3.33 -14.76
C PHE A 146 -4.09 -3.97 -14.27
N CYS A 147 -4.10 -4.59 -13.09
CA CYS A 147 -5.29 -5.17 -12.49
C CYS A 147 -6.44 -4.15 -12.36
N LEU A 148 -6.14 -2.90 -12.05
CA LEU A 148 -7.17 -1.87 -11.95
C LEU A 148 -7.65 -1.40 -13.33
N LEU A 149 -6.75 -1.29 -14.32
CA LEU A 149 -7.05 -0.71 -15.63
C LEU A 149 -7.78 -1.69 -16.57
N TYR A 150 -7.61 -2.99 -16.37
CA TYR A 150 -8.12 -4.03 -17.28
C TYR A 150 -9.22 -4.91 -16.69
N THR A 151 -9.75 -4.61 -15.50
CA THR A 151 -10.87 -5.37 -14.88
C THR A 151 -12.21 -5.22 -15.60
N SER A 152 -12.27 -4.54 -16.75
CA SER A 152 -13.50 -4.42 -17.55
C SER A 152 -13.76 -5.58 -18.51
N ASP A 153 -12.83 -6.52 -18.69
CA ASP A 153 -12.99 -7.69 -19.57
C ASP A 153 -12.92 -8.99 -18.75
N ALA A 154 -14.06 -9.66 -18.64
CA ALA A 154 -14.28 -10.87 -17.82
C ALA A 154 -13.41 -12.09 -18.19
N ALA A 155 -12.47 -11.95 -19.12
CA ALA A 155 -11.56 -13.03 -19.55
C ALA A 155 -10.21 -13.02 -18.79
N ASP A 156 -9.84 -11.94 -18.11
CA ASP A 156 -8.53 -11.73 -17.45
C ASP A 156 -8.56 -11.80 -15.92
N ASP A 157 -9.69 -12.21 -15.32
CA ASP A 157 -9.86 -12.36 -13.86
C ASP A 157 -8.88 -13.36 -13.20
N LEU A 158 -8.11 -14.11 -14.01
CA LEU A 158 -7.11 -15.07 -13.52
C LEU A 158 -5.74 -14.44 -13.19
N LEU A 159 -5.50 -13.18 -13.54
CA LEU A 159 -4.22 -12.50 -13.33
C LEU A 159 -4.27 -11.49 -12.18
N CYS A 160 -5.42 -11.21 -11.65
CA CYS A 160 -5.68 -10.30 -10.55
C CYS A 160 -6.30 -11.05 -9.36
#